data_9e6bcea7ba6d4e34129bfbd090a02091
#
_entry.id   9e6bcea7ba6d4e34129bfbd090a02091
#
_cell.length_a   1.000
_cell.length_b   1.000
_cell.length_c   1.000
_cell.angle_alpha   90.00
_cell.angle_beta   90.00
_cell.angle_gamma   90.00
#
_symmetry.space_group_name_H-M   'P 1'
#
loop_
_entity.id
_entity.type
_entity.pdbx_description
1 polymer ?
#
loop_
_entity_poly.entity_id
_entity_poly.type
_entity_poly.pdbx_seq_one_letter_code
_entity_poly.pdbx_strand_id
1 'polypeptide(L)'
;MVGQASTAWHGLCYGALDMQRIHDIYRPTEERKGDWREVERMLSDEELKEQTSRCMNCGQPFCHAYGCPLGNFVPDQNRAVAQGDWKRAYALLSANSDFPEFTSRICPALCEASCVHGLDEEAVMIRQSEKRIIETAFENGWVAPRPPERENGKSAAVVGAGPAGLSAAVTLRRKGWRVTVYERRANIGGLLRYGIPCFKLDKALIDRRRAILEADGIRFVTGIEVGNDLSAEWLAKQNDAVVVAIGTPAARDLKIPGRELAGVHLALELLEGQNRFLTGEIDAPPISTVGKHVLVIGGGDTGSDCVGTAIRQGAKSVTQIEIMPKPPDERDASTPWPLWPYMLRTSSSHKEGCERRWNLNSLRFVENSARSAPLREAKTVSGVEVETVEWEFSPEGRPLKFHAVPNTKEIIKADLVFLAMGFTGVPADMPLVAQLGLAQTPRTTLISDASRNIYCVGDCASGASLVVRALASGKSVFGQ
;
A
#
# COMPACT_ATOMS: atom_id res chain seq x y z
N MET A 1 -17.04 -60.64 2.87
CA MET A 1 -15.86 -60.36 2.03
C MET A 1 -16.07 -59.00 1.41
N VAL A 2 -15.58 -57.97 2.09
CA VAL A 2 -15.48 -56.61 1.53
C VAL A 2 -13.97 -56.32 1.55
N GLY A 3 -13.36 -56.45 0.39
CA GLY A 3 -11.92 -56.34 0.22
C GLY A 3 -11.54 -55.10 -0.57
N GLN A 4 -10.72 -54.28 0.05
CA GLN A 4 -9.62 -53.54 -0.54
C GLN A 4 -9.81 -52.91 -1.95
N ALA A 5 -10.25 -51.67 -1.99
CA ALA A 5 -10.00 -50.76 -3.10
C ALA A 5 -9.85 -49.33 -2.55
N SER A 6 -8.72 -49.00 -1.94
CA SER A 6 -8.41 -47.61 -1.54
C SER A 6 -6.91 -47.34 -1.34
N THR A 7 -6.05 -47.78 -2.26
CA THR A 7 -4.61 -47.51 -2.15
C THR A 7 -3.97 -46.86 -3.41
N ALA A 8 -4.75 -46.52 -4.43
CA ALA A 8 -4.20 -46.00 -5.68
C ALA A 8 -4.28 -44.45 -5.83
N TRP A 9 -4.93 -43.73 -4.91
CA TRP A 9 -5.08 -42.25 -4.99
C TRP A 9 -4.13 -41.44 -4.11
N HIS A 10 -3.40 -42.11 -3.21
CA HIS A 10 -2.46 -41.43 -2.30
C HIS A 10 -1.05 -41.22 -2.89
N GLY A 11 -0.70 -41.91 -3.97
CA GLY A 11 0.66 -41.91 -4.53
C GLY A 11 1.04 -40.69 -5.37
N LEU A 12 0.10 -39.87 -5.83
CA LEU A 12 0.38 -38.73 -6.70
C LEU A 12 0.44 -37.36 -5.95
N CYS A 13 0.01 -37.31 -4.69
CA CYS A 13 0.11 -36.12 -3.86
C CYS A 13 1.34 -36.06 -2.94
N TYR A 14 1.98 -37.21 -2.66
CA TYR A 14 3.07 -37.28 -1.68
C TYR A 14 4.42 -36.73 -2.14
N GLY A 15 4.63 -36.55 -3.43
CA GLY A 15 5.90 -35.99 -3.96
C GLY A 15 6.00 -34.45 -3.83
N ALA A 16 4.88 -33.76 -3.53
CA ALA A 16 4.84 -32.30 -3.37
C ALA A 16 4.87 -31.86 -1.90
N LEU A 17 4.73 -32.78 -0.94
CA LEU A 17 4.54 -32.50 0.48
C LEU A 17 5.83 -32.20 1.25
N ASP A 18 7.00 -32.47 0.67
CA ASP A 18 8.31 -32.24 1.31
C ASP A 18 8.95 -30.88 0.95
N MET A 19 8.33 -30.12 0.05
CA MET A 19 8.87 -28.83 -0.39
C MET A 19 8.46 -27.71 0.54
N GLN A 20 9.39 -27.20 1.33
CA GLN A 20 9.15 -26.08 2.24
C GLN A 20 9.04 -24.74 1.48
N ARG A 21 8.30 -23.81 2.06
CA ARG A 21 8.24 -22.44 1.57
C ARG A 21 9.61 -21.77 1.70
N ILE A 22 10.01 -21.00 0.67
CA ILE A 22 11.23 -20.19 0.73
C ILE A 22 10.98 -18.97 1.60
N HIS A 23 11.76 -18.80 2.66
CA HIS A 23 11.70 -17.65 3.57
C HIS A 23 12.74 -16.59 3.26
N ASP A 24 13.85 -16.96 2.65
CA ASP A 24 14.93 -16.05 2.27
C ASP A 24 14.62 -15.33 0.96
N ILE A 25 13.70 -14.37 1.04
CA ILE A 25 13.29 -13.53 -0.08
C ILE A 25 13.88 -12.12 -0.03
N TYR A 26 14.67 -11.81 0.99
CA TYR A 26 15.24 -10.49 1.17
C TYR A 26 16.75 -10.50 0.94
N ARG A 27 17.27 -9.41 0.43
CA ARG A 27 18.71 -9.14 0.41
C ARG A 27 19.25 -9.07 1.83
N PRO A 28 20.53 -9.42 2.07
CA PRO A 28 21.16 -9.32 3.39
C PRO A 28 20.94 -7.96 4.03
N THR A 29 20.66 -7.93 5.34
CA THR A 29 20.27 -6.70 6.07
C THR A 29 21.36 -5.62 5.98
N GLU A 30 22.64 -6.01 6.09
CA GLU A 30 23.75 -5.05 6.06
C GLU A 30 23.92 -4.39 4.69
N GLU A 31 23.65 -5.12 3.60
CA GLU A 31 23.69 -4.56 2.25
C GLU A 31 22.54 -3.60 2.02
N ARG A 32 21.31 -4.03 2.33
CA ARG A 32 20.09 -3.29 1.97
C ARG A 32 19.89 -2.02 2.79
N LYS A 33 20.48 -1.91 4.01
CA LYS A 33 20.50 -0.68 4.80
C LYS A 33 21.31 0.45 4.14
N GLY A 34 22.31 0.08 3.36
CA GLY A 34 23.23 1.01 2.72
C GLY A 34 22.75 1.58 1.40
N ASP A 35 21.60 1.14 0.90
CA ASP A 35 21.08 1.61 -0.39
C ASP A 35 19.55 1.78 -0.41
N TRP A 36 19.02 2.25 -1.54
CA TRP A 36 17.60 2.50 -1.76
C TRP A 36 16.97 1.53 -2.78
N ARG A 37 17.70 0.49 -3.21
CA ARG A 37 17.21 -0.53 -4.14
C ARG A 37 16.18 -1.44 -3.44
N GLU A 38 15.33 -2.09 -4.24
CA GLU A 38 14.33 -3.02 -3.72
C GLU A 38 14.94 -4.04 -2.76
N VAL A 39 14.31 -4.21 -1.59
CA VAL A 39 14.81 -5.09 -0.52
C VAL A 39 14.58 -6.56 -0.81
N GLU A 40 13.60 -6.90 -1.66
CA GLU A 40 13.32 -8.28 -2.05
C GLU A 40 14.15 -8.69 -3.26
N ARG A 41 14.78 -9.86 -3.16
CA ARG A 41 15.43 -10.48 -4.32
C ARG A 41 14.40 -11.02 -5.31
N MET A 42 14.77 -11.17 -6.55
CA MET A 42 14.01 -11.95 -7.53
C MET A 42 14.32 -13.43 -7.31
N LEU A 43 13.30 -14.26 -7.16
CA LEU A 43 13.46 -15.71 -7.15
C LEU A 43 13.76 -16.22 -8.57
N SER A 44 14.53 -17.29 -8.67
CA SER A 44 14.83 -17.93 -9.96
C SER A 44 13.60 -18.65 -10.53
N ASP A 45 13.66 -18.97 -11.80
CA ASP A 45 12.59 -19.71 -12.47
C ASP A 45 12.42 -21.11 -11.86
N GLU A 46 13.52 -21.75 -11.46
CA GLU A 46 13.55 -23.07 -10.81
C GLU A 46 12.90 -22.99 -9.42
N GLU A 47 13.32 -22.02 -8.58
CA GLU A 47 12.72 -21.79 -7.26
C GLU A 47 11.21 -21.57 -7.39
N LEU A 48 10.73 -20.80 -8.37
CA LEU A 48 9.31 -20.53 -8.54
C LEU A 48 8.52 -21.70 -9.12
N LYS A 49 9.08 -22.47 -10.05
CA LYS A 49 8.47 -23.72 -10.52
C LYS A 49 8.23 -24.67 -9.35
N GLU A 50 9.22 -24.81 -8.49
CA GLU A 50 9.12 -25.63 -7.27
C GLU A 50 8.05 -25.07 -6.33
N GLN A 51 8.12 -23.79 -5.97
CA GLN A 51 7.16 -23.17 -5.04
C GLN A 51 5.71 -23.17 -5.56
N THR A 52 5.50 -22.99 -6.86
CA THR A 52 4.14 -23.00 -7.44
C THR A 52 3.58 -24.40 -7.61
N SER A 53 4.44 -25.45 -7.72
CA SER A 53 4.01 -26.85 -7.75
C SER A 53 3.35 -27.32 -6.45
N ARG A 54 3.58 -26.61 -5.33
CA ARG A 54 2.88 -26.82 -4.06
C ARG A 54 1.38 -26.50 -4.14
N CYS A 55 0.92 -25.85 -5.22
CA CYS A 55 -0.48 -25.46 -5.37
C CYS A 55 -1.36 -26.72 -5.59
N MET A 56 -2.29 -26.95 -4.65
CA MET A 56 -3.21 -28.09 -4.68
C MET A 56 -4.29 -28.01 -5.78
N ASN A 57 -4.37 -26.91 -6.53
CA ASN A 57 -5.39 -26.67 -7.54
C ASN A 57 -6.82 -26.89 -7.01
N CYS A 58 -7.17 -26.25 -5.89
CA CYS A 58 -8.43 -26.44 -5.17
C CYS A 58 -9.65 -26.23 -6.07
N GLY A 59 -10.68 -27.08 -5.93
CA GLY A 59 -11.95 -26.91 -6.64
C GLY A 59 -12.69 -25.62 -6.28
N GLN A 60 -12.53 -25.13 -5.05
CA GLN A 60 -12.95 -23.81 -4.58
C GLN A 60 -11.72 -23.04 -4.07
N PRO A 61 -11.04 -22.30 -4.94
CA PRO A 61 -9.79 -21.63 -4.59
C PRO A 61 -10.06 -20.34 -3.79
N PHE A 62 -9.94 -20.36 -2.48
CA PHE A 62 -10.11 -19.18 -1.63
C PHE A 62 -9.12 -18.06 -1.95
N CYS A 63 -7.90 -18.38 -2.40
CA CYS A 63 -6.93 -17.40 -2.87
C CYS A 63 -7.47 -16.53 -4.02
N HIS A 64 -8.27 -17.11 -4.92
CA HIS A 64 -8.91 -16.43 -6.03
C HIS A 64 -10.24 -15.78 -5.62
N ALA A 65 -11.14 -16.57 -5.04
CA ALA A 65 -12.54 -16.15 -4.83
C ALA A 65 -12.71 -15.22 -3.62
N TYR A 66 -11.85 -15.36 -2.59
CA TYR A 66 -11.94 -14.61 -1.35
C TYR A 66 -10.74 -13.69 -1.11
N GLY A 67 -9.53 -14.20 -1.30
CA GLY A 67 -8.31 -13.50 -0.93
C GLY A 67 -7.95 -12.36 -1.88
N CYS A 68 -8.09 -12.54 -3.19
CA CYS A 68 -7.68 -11.53 -4.17
C CYS A 68 -8.85 -10.61 -4.55
N PRO A 69 -8.81 -9.29 -4.19
CA PRO A 69 -9.85 -8.35 -4.61
C PRO A 69 -9.97 -8.16 -6.13
N LEU A 70 -8.91 -8.49 -6.89
CA LEU A 70 -8.93 -8.47 -8.37
C LEU A 70 -9.45 -9.76 -8.98
N GLY A 71 -9.59 -10.84 -8.19
CA GLY A 71 -10.01 -12.14 -8.68
C GLY A 71 -8.99 -12.77 -9.64
N ASN A 72 -7.68 -12.69 -9.33
CA ASN A 72 -6.63 -13.30 -10.15
C ASN A 72 -6.79 -14.82 -10.20
N PHE A 73 -6.63 -15.44 -11.38
CA PHE A 73 -6.73 -16.90 -11.59
C PHE A 73 -5.54 -17.65 -11.01
N VAL A 74 -5.36 -17.55 -9.67
CA VAL A 74 -4.16 -18.00 -8.95
C VAL A 74 -3.82 -19.47 -9.19
N PRO A 75 -4.73 -20.47 -9.11
CA PRO A 75 -4.38 -21.86 -9.36
C PRO A 75 -3.87 -22.10 -10.78
N ASP A 76 -4.51 -21.48 -11.77
CA ASP A 76 -4.11 -21.63 -13.17
C ASP A 76 -2.78 -20.95 -13.46
N GLN A 77 -2.53 -19.78 -12.85
CA GLN A 77 -1.22 -19.11 -12.92
C GLN A 77 -0.12 -19.96 -12.32
N ASN A 78 -0.33 -20.50 -11.11
CA ASN A 78 0.64 -21.37 -10.44
C ASN A 78 0.95 -22.61 -11.29
N ARG A 79 -0.07 -23.24 -11.87
CA ARG A 79 0.11 -24.38 -12.77
C ARG A 79 0.94 -24.02 -14.00
N ALA A 80 0.65 -22.88 -14.63
CA ALA A 80 1.41 -22.42 -15.80
C ALA A 80 2.87 -22.16 -15.44
N VAL A 81 3.17 -21.52 -14.29
CA VAL A 81 4.54 -21.31 -13.81
C VAL A 81 5.25 -22.62 -13.50
N ALA A 82 4.59 -23.55 -12.79
CA ALA A 82 5.15 -24.87 -12.50
C ALA A 82 5.54 -25.65 -13.78
N GLN A 83 4.79 -25.45 -14.87
CA GLN A 83 5.07 -26.01 -16.19
C GLN A 83 6.11 -25.22 -17.01
N GLY A 84 6.54 -24.04 -16.52
CA GLY A 84 7.43 -23.13 -17.26
C GLY A 84 6.76 -22.38 -18.40
N ASP A 85 5.42 -22.39 -18.48
CA ASP A 85 4.66 -21.61 -19.48
C ASP A 85 4.40 -20.18 -18.99
N TRP A 86 5.46 -19.38 -18.99
CA TRP A 86 5.45 -18.00 -18.54
C TRP A 86 4.49 -17.10 -19.33
N LYS A 87 4.36 -17.37 -20.64
CA LYS A 87 3.47 -16.59 -21.51
C LYS A 87 2.00 -16.81 -21.15
N ARG A 88 1.61 -18.05 -20.89
CA ARG A 88 0.28 -18.40 -20.38
C ARG A 88 0.06 -17.83 -18.99
N ALA A 89 1.04 -17.94 -18.08
CA ALA A 89 0.96 -17.36 -16.75
C ALA A 89 0.69 -15.84 -16.80
N TYR A 90 1.39 -15.12 -17.70
CA TYR A 90 1.15 -13.70 -17.93
C TYR A 90 -0.24 -13.43 -18.51
N ALA A 91 -0.70 -14.20 -19.48
CA ALA A 91 -2.05 -14.04 -20.05
C ALA A 91 -3.13 -14.17 -18.98
N LEU A 92 -3.01 -15.16 -18.09
CA LEU A 92 -3.93 -15.39 -16.96
C LEU A 92 -3.87 -14.25 -15.94
N LEU A 93 -2.66 -13.78 -15.58
CA LEU A 93 -2.47 -12.69 -14.62
C LEU A 93 -3.03 -11.37 -15.15
N SER A 94 -2.71 -11.02 -16.40
CA SER A 94 -3.11 -9.77 -17.04
C SER A 94 -4.59 -9.70 -17.41
N ALA A 95 -5.33 -10.82 -17.34
CA ALA A 95 -6.78 -10.85 -17.54
C ALA A 95 -7.52 -10.06 -16.43
N ASN A 96 -7.02 -10.13 -15.20
CA ASN A 96 -7.65 -9.49 -14.05
C ASN A 96 -6.81 -8.39 -13.42
N SER A 97 -5.49 -8.42 -13.52
CA SER A 97 -4.58 -7.43 -12.95
C SER A 97 -3.96 -6.57 -14.05
N ASP A 98 -4.23 -5.26 -14.01
CA ASP A 98 -3.66 -4.30 -14.97
C ASP A 98 -2.25 -3.85 -14.59
N PHE A 99 -1.89 -3.97 -13.31
CA PHE A 99 -0.64 -3.46 -12.73
C PHE A 99 0.03 -4.48 -11.81
N PRO A 100 0.34 -5.68 -12.30
CA PRO A 100 0.95 -6.73 -11.46
C PRO A 100 2.31 -6.33 -10.89
N GLU A 101 3.08 -5.48 -11.58
CA GLU A 101 4.37 -4.98 -11.11
C GLU A 101 4.25 -4.17 -9.82
N PHE A 102 3.11 -3.53 -9.54
CA PHE A 102 2.87 -2.83 -8.28
C PHE A 102 2.38 -3.80 -7.20
N THR A 103 1.33 -4.58 -7.50
CA THR A 103 0.75 -5.49 -6.49
C THR A 103 1.72 -6.57 -6.05
N SER A 104 2.53 -7.10 -6.95
CA SER A 104 3.53 -8.12 -6.61
C SER A 104 4.63 -7.64 -5.66
N ARG A 105 4.80 -6.32 -5.48
CA ARG A 105 5.79 -5.74 -4.58
C ARG A 105 5.21 -5.25 -3.26
N ILE A 106 4.03 -4.64 -3.30
CA ILE A 106 3.47 -3.93 -2.13
C ILE A 106 2.12 -4.45 -1.65
N CYS A 107 1.50 -5.42 -2.34
CA CYS A 107 0.32 -6.09 -1.80
C CYS A 107 0.75 -6.99 -0.61
N PRO A 108 0.01 -6.96 0.51
CA PRO A 108 0.32 -7.85 1.65
C PRO A 108 0.03 -9.33 1.37
N ALA A 109 -0.46 -9.67 0.16
CA ALA A 109 -0.79 -11.03 -0.28
C ALA A 109 -1.97 -11.65 0.48
N LEU A 110 -3.14 -10.99 0.41
CA LEU A 110 -4.39 -11.53 0.96
C LEU A 110 -4.71 -12.93 0.42
N CYS A 111 -4.33 -13.21 -0.84
CA CYS A 111 -4.45 -14.51 -1.48
C CYS A 111 -3.64 -15.60 -0.76
N GLU A 112 -2.44 -15.29 -0.28
CA GLU A 112 -1.62 -16.23 0.51
C GLU A 112 -2.25 -16.46 1.90
N ALA A 113 -2.77 -15.40 2.54
CA ALA A 113 -3.43 -15.52 3.85
C ALA A 113 -4.70 -16.39 3.82
N SER A 114 -5.36 -16.50 2.65
CA SER A 114 -6.54 -17.33 2.42
C SER A 114 -6.24 -18.62 1.62
N CYS A 115 -4.97 -18.94 1.39
CA CYS A 115 -4.58 -20.18 0.72
C CYS A 115 -4.96 -21.40 1.58
N VAL A 116 -5.67 -22.38 0.98
CA VAL A 116 -6.10 -23.61 1.66
C VAL A 116 -4.89 -24.41 2.15
N HIS A 117 -3.81 -24.45 1.35
CA HIS A 117 -2.57 -25.10 1.75
C HIS A 117 -1.97 -24.54 3.05
N GLY A 118 -2.25 -23.29 3.35
CA GLY A 118 -1.82 -22.64 4.59
C GLY A 118 -2.62 -23.02 5.84
N LEU A 119 -3.55 -23.99 5.77
CA LEU A 119 -4.28 -24.53 6.95
C LEU A 119 -3.44 -25.58 7.68
N ASP A 120 -2.79 -26.46 6.95
CA ASP A 120 -2.02 -27.58 7.48
C ASP A 120 -0.52 -27.36 7.35
N GLU A 121 -0.12 -26.53 6.39
CA GLU A 121 1.27 -26.19 6.06
C GLU A 121 1.43 -24.68 5.83
N GLU A 122 2.45 -24.30 5.05
CA GLU A 122 2.66 -22.91 4.66
C GLU A 122 2.03 -22.59 3.30
N ALA A 123 1.41 -21.41 3.19
CA ALA A 123 0.77 -20.94 1.96
C ALA A 123 1.73 -20.96 0.76
N VAL A 124 1.20 -21.18 -0.43
CA VAL A 124 1.94 -21.07 -1.70
C VAL A 124 2.44 -19.64 -1.90
N MET A 125 3.62 -19.45 -2.48
CA MET A 125 4.24 -18.15 -2.77
C MET A 125 3.61 -17.49 -4.01
N ILE A 126 2.44 -16.90 -3.84
CA ILE A 126 1.65 -16.33 -4.94
C ILE A 126 2.23 -14.98 -5.39
N ARG A 127 2.53 -14.09 -4.44
CA ARG A 127 2.99 -12.73 -4.74
C ARG A 127 4.36 -12.73 -5.44
N GLN A 128 5.29 -13.60 -5.01
CA GLN A 128 6.60 -13.72 -5.66
C GLN A 128 6.48 -14.32 -7.06
N SER A 129 5.54 -15.26 -7.26
CA SER A 129 5.21 -15.79 -8.58
C SER A 129 4.69 -14.69 -9.50
N GLU A 130 3.73 -13.85 -9.05
CA GLU A 130 3.24 -12.70 -9.82
C GLU A 130 4.37 -11.71 -10.17
N LYS A 131 5.32 -11.48 -9.24
CA LYS A 131 6.49 -10.62 -9.49
C LYS A 131 7.33 -11.15 -10.65
N ARG A 132 7.65 -12.44 -10.67
CA ARG A 132 8.44 -13.02 -11.75
C ARG A 132 7.67 -13.09 -13.07
N ILE A 133 6.38 -13.45 -13.04
CA ILE A 133 5.53 -13.47 -14.24
C ILE A 133 5.55 -12.11 -14.95
N ILE A 134 5.34 -11.02 -14.21
CA ILE A 134 5.28 -9.69 -14.84
C ILE A 134 6.64 -9.21 -15.32
N GLU A 135 7.73 -9.46 -14.59
CA GLU A 135 9.06 -9.06 -15.06
C GLU A 135 9.48 -9.87 -16.29
N THR A 136 9.23 -11.18 -16.31
CA THR A 136 9.43 -12.00 -17.51
C THR A 136 8.61 -11.48 -18.69
N ALA A 137 7.39 -11.02 -18.45
CA ALA A 137 6.55 -10.45 -19.52
C ALA A 137 7.13 -9.14 -20.08
N PHE A 138 7.70 -8.28 -19.23
CA PHE A 138 8.40 -7.07 -19.68
C PHE A 138 9.70 -7.41 -20.41
N GLU A 139 10.52 -8.32 -19.90
CA GLU A 139 11.77 -8.80 -20.49
C GLU A 139 11.56 -9.32 -21.92
N ASN A 140 10.42 -10.01 -22.15
CA ASN A 140 10.07 -10.59 -23.46
C ASN A 140 9.18 -9.68 -24.35
N GLY A 141 8.89 -8.44 -23.92
CA GLY A 141 8.06 -7.53 -24.69
C GLY A 141 6.58 -7.93 -24.81
N TRP A 142 6.07 -8.80 -23.93
CA TRP A 142 4.66 -9.19 -23.95
C TRP A 142 3.73 -8.12 -23.37
N VAL A 143 4.27 -7.24 -22.52
CA VAL A 143 3.56 -6.09 -22.00
C VAL A 143 3.61 -4.97 -23.04
N ALA A 144 2.60 -4.95 -23.89
CA ALA A 144 2.51 -4.00 -25.00
C ALA A 144 1.25 -3.13 -24.85
N PRO A 145 1.21 -1.96 -25.50
CA PRO A 145 0.01 -1.15 -25.61
C PRO A 145 -1.17 -1.95 -26.18
N ARG A 146 -2.36 -1.68 -25.63
CA ARG A 146 -3.61 -2.31 -26.05
C ARG A 146 -4.68 -1.24 -26.28
N PRO A 147 -4.53 -0.41 -27.32
CA PRO A 147 -5.54 0.59 -27.65
C PRO A 147 -6.87 -0.12 -28.00
N PRO A 148 -8.01 0.53 -27.77
CA PRO A 148 -9.29 -0.05 -28.11
C PRO A 148 -9.41 -0.27 -29.62
N GLU A 149 -10.10 -1.31 -30.03
CA GLU A 149 -10.38 -1.58 -31.44
C GLU A 149 -11.22 -0.47 -32.09
N ARG A 150 -12.09 0.18 -31.31
CA ARG A 150 -12.94 1.27 -31.75
C ARG A 150 -13.15 2.30 -30.66
N GLU A 151 -13.04 3.59 -31.05
CA GLU A 151 -13.46 4.71 -30.21
C GLU A 151 -15.00 4.76 -30.13
N ASN A 152 -15.53 4.99 -28.91
CA ASN A 152 -16.99 5.06 -28.70
C ASN A 152 -17.55 6.50 -28.74
N GLY A 153 -16.69 7.49 -29.00
CA GLY A 153 -17.04 8.91 -29.08
C GLY A 153 -17.17 9.62 -27.73
N LYS A 154 -17.11 8.91 -26.60
CA LYS A 154 -17.23 9.48 -25.26
C LYS A 154 -15.89 9.91 -24.67
N SER A 155 -15.93 10.87 -23.75
CA SER A 155 -14.76 11.40 -23.05
C SER A 155 -14.92 11.29 -21.54
N ALA A 156 -13.80 11.00 -20.84
CA ALA A 156 -13.76 10.96 -19.40
C ALA A 156 -12.56 11.76 -18.85
N ALA A 157 -12.80 12.53 -17.80
CA ALA A 157 -11.78 13.13 -16.96
C ALA A 157 -11.59 12.28 -15.71
N VAL A 158 -10.36 11.83 -15.44
CA VAL A 158 -9.99 11.13 -14.21
C VAL A 158 -9.16 12.09 -13.36
N VAL A 159 -9.60 12.36 -12.13
CA VAL A 159 -8.92 13.28 -11.20
C VAL A 159 -8.15 12.48 -10.16
N GLY A 160 -6.82 12.49 -10.28
CA GLY A 160 -5.87 11.71 -9.50
C GLY A 160 -5.29 10.53 -10.28
N ALA A 161 -3.96 10.49 -10.35
CA ALA A 161 -3.19 9.45 -11.05
C ALA A 161 -2.60 8.39 -10.07
N GLY A 162 -3.26 8.16 -8.93
CA GLY A 162 -2.96 7.05 -8.03
C GLY A 162 -3.49 5.71 -8.56
N PRO A 163 -3.31 4.59 -7.85
CA PRO A 163 -3.71 3.25 -8.30
C PRO A 163 -5.15 3.17 -8.81
N ALA A 164 -6.10 3.74 -8.07
CA ALA A 164 -7.51 3.72 -8.44
C ALA A 164 -7.79 4.50 -9.73
N GLY A 165 -7.19 5.69 -9.87
CA GLY A 165 -7.34 6.52 -11.08
C GLY A 165 -6.71 5.87 -12.31
N LEU A 166 -5.52 5.27 -12.17
CA LEU A 166 -4.87 4.53 -13.25
C LEU A 166 -5.71 3.33 -13.70
N SER A 167 -6.26 2.57 -12.75
CA SER A 167 -7.13 1.43 -13.06
C SER A 167 -8.43 1.85 -13.73
N ALA A 168 -9.06 2.93 -13.27
CA ALA A 168 -10.24 3.52 -13.92
C ALA A 168 -9.92 3.99 -15.34
N ALA A 169 -8.78 4.66 -15.53
CA ALA A 169 -8.34 5.15 -16.84
C ALA A 169 -8.16 4.01 -17.85
N VAL A 170 -7.50 2.91 -17.44
CA VAL A 170 -7.33 1.72 -18.28
C VAL A 170 -8.69 1.08 -18.62
N THR A 171 -9.57 0.95 -17.62
CA THR A 171 -10.90 0.36 -17.81
C THR A 171 -11.72 1.17 -18.81
N LEU A 172 -11.72 2.49 -18.70
CA LEU A 172 -12.41 3.38 -19.61
C LEU A 172 -11.78 3.34 -21.02
N ARG A 173 -10.45 3.40 -21.09
CA ARG A 173 -9.75 3.37 -22.37
C ARG A 173 -10.02 2.11 -23.16
N ARG A 174 -10.01 0.94 -22.53
CA ARG A 174 -10.35 -0.33 -23.17
C ARG A 174 -11.81 -0.39 -23.68
N LYS A 175 -12.72 0.38 -23.07
CA LYS A 175 -14.10 0.55 -23.53
C LYS A 175 -14.24 1.59 -24.66
N GLY A 176 -13.15 2.10 -25.18
CA GLY A 176 -13.12 3.07 -26.30
C GLY A 176 -13.33 4.53 -25.91
N TRP A 177 -13.23 4.87 -24.62
CA TRP A 177 -13.33 6.26 -24.18
C TRP A 177 -12.04 7.04 -24.47
N ARG A 178 -12.16 8.30 -24.81
CA ARG A 178 -11.05 9.26 -24.75
C ARG A 178 -10.82 9.66 -23.29
N VAL A 179 -9.66 9.30 -22.71
CA VAL A 179 -9.38 9.48 -21.29
C VAL A 179 -8.28 10.50 -21.08
N THR A 180 -8.54 11.49 -20.21
CA THR A 180 -7.51 12.42 -19.69
C THR A 180 -7.45 12.28 -18.17
N VAL A 181 -6.25 12.03 -17.66
CA VAL A 181 -5.96 11.93 -16.22
C VAL A 181 -5.29 13.21 -15.76
N TYR A 182 -5.85 13.86 -14.76
CA TYR A 182 -5.32 15.08 -14.13
C TYR A 182 -4.67 14.72 -12.80
N GLU A 183 -3.44 15.15 -12.61
CA GLU A 183 -2.66 14.88 -11.40
C GLU A 183 -2.03 16.17 -10.87
N ARG A 184 -2.22 16.44 -9.58
CA ARG A 184 -1.69 17.65 -8.93
C ARG A 184 -0.16 17.64 -8.76
N ARG A 185 0.45 16.46 -8.67
CA ARG A 185 1.91 16.32 -8.57
C ARG A 185 2.55 16.37 -9.96
N ALA A 186 3.87 16.56 -9.99
CA ALA A 186 4.64 16.58 -11.22
C ALA A 186 4.61 15.25 -11.97
N ASN A 187 4.44 14.14 -11.28
CA ASN A 187 4.43 12.79 -11.85
C ASN A 187 3.24 11.97 -11.38
N ILE A 188 2.87 10.96 -12.18
CA ILE A 188 1.81 10.01 -11.87
C ILE A 188 2.25 9.00 -10.81
N GLY A 189 1.28 8.29 -10.21
CA GLY A 189 1.50 7.17 -9.28
C GLY A 189 0.89 7.39 -7.89
N GLY A 190 0.54 8.63 -7.51
CA GLY A 190 0.01 8.92 -6.18
C GLY A 190 0.93 8.37 -5.08
N LEU A 191 0.40 7.63 -4.09
CA LEU A 191 1.21 7.05 -3.02
C LEU A 191 2.21 5.97 -3.48
N LEU A 192 2.03 5.35 -4.66
CA LEU A 192 3.05 4.46 -5.23
C LEU A 192 4.38 5.19 -5.45
N ARG A 193 4.31 6.44 -5.93
CA ARG A 193 5.48 7.27 -6.17
C ARG A 193 5.92 8.04 -4.93
N TYR A 194 4.97 8.69 -4.27
CA TYR A 194 5.28 9.68 -3.24
C TYR A 194 5.23 9.13 -1.81
N GLY A 195 4.43 8.08 -1.53
CA GLY A 195 4.31 7.48 -0.20
C GLY A 195 5.20 6.26 0.01
N ILE A 196 5.14 5.28 -0.88
CA ILE A 196 5.90 4.02 -0.78
C ILE A 196 7.40 4.31 -1.01
N PRO A 197 8.32 3.86 -0.13
CA PRO A 197 9.76 4.06 -0.34
C PRO A 197 10.30 3.33 -1.59
N CYS A 198 11.36 3.89 -2.20
CA CYS A 198 12.02 3.28 -3.36
C CYS A 198 12.52 1.86 -3.06
N PHE A 199 12.94 1.59 -1.84
CA PHE A 199 13.40 0.25 -1.43
C PHE A 199 12.28 -0.80 -1.32
N LYS A 200 11.00 -0.42 -1.46
CA LYS A 200 9.85 -1.33 -1.61
C LYS A 200 9.30 -1.37 -3.04
N LEU A 201 9.39 -0.25 -3.75
CA LEU A 201 8.90 -0.11 -5.12
C LEU A 201 9.77 0.88 -5.88
N ASP A 202 10.54 0.39 -6.84
CA ASP A 202 11.33 1.23 -7.75
C ASP A 202 10.41 2.11 -8.60
N LYS A 203 10.67 3.43 -8.63
CA LYS A 203 9.83 4.40 -9.34
C LYS A 203 9.96 4.29 -10.85
N ALA A 204 11.06 3.73 -11.36
CA ALA A 204 11.22 3.42 -12.78
C ALA A 204 10.12 2.49 -13.32
N LEU A 205 9.55 1.63 -12.46
CA LEU A 205 8.43 0.76 -12.84
C LEU A 205 7.15 1.56 -13.14
N ILE A 206 6.94 2.66 -12.43
CA ILE A 206 5.80 3.56 -12.69
C ILE A 206 6.01 4.29 -14.02
N ASP A 207 7.23 4.73 -14.29
CA ASP A 207 7.57 5.42 -15.54
C ASP A 207 7.50 4.47 -16.74
N ARG A 208 7.98 3.24 -16.59
CA ARG A 208 7.81 2.15 -17.57
C ARG A 208 6.34 1.91 -17.90
N ARG A 209 5.47 1.86 -16.89
CA ARG A 209 4.02 1.70 -17.08
C ARG A 209 3.39 2.92 -17.71
N ARG A 210 3.79 4.12 -17.32
CA ARG A 210 3.30 5.37 -17.90
C ARG A 210 3.46 5.38 -19.41
N ALA A 211 4.64 5.03 -19.92
CA ALA A 211 4.90 5.00 -21.35
C ALA A 211 3.92 4.08 -22.11
N ILE A 212 3.56 2.93 -21.54
CA ILE A 212 2.58 2.01 -22.13
C ILE A 212 1.19 2.62 -22.13
N LEU A 213 0.77 3.25 -21.02
CA LEU A 213 -0.55 3.88 -20.91
C LEU A 213 -0.70 5.08 -21.87
N GLU A 214 0.37 5.85 -22.08
CA GLU A 214 0.39 6.94 -23.07
C GLU A 214 0.29 6.38 -24.49
N ALA A 215 0.97 5.27 -24.78
CA ALA A 215 0.85 4.57 -26.06
C ALA A 215 -0.52 3.91 -26.27
N ASP A 216 -1.24 3.56 -25.21
CA ASP A 216 -2.66 3.15 -25.24
C ASP A 216 -3.59 4.34 -25.60
N GLY A 217 -3.08 5.58 -25.59
CA GLY A 217 -3.84 6.79 -25.85
C GLY A 217 -4.48 7.43 -24.60
N ILE A 218 -3.99 7.11 -23.40
CA ILE A 218 -4.37 7.83 -22.18
C ILE A 218 -3.50 9.09 -22.09
N ARG A 219 -4.15 10.25 -21.97
CA ARG A 219 -3.46 11.52 -21.79
C ARG A 219 -3.27 11.83 -20.30
N PHE A 220 -2.06 12.18 -19.89
CA PHE A 220 -1.75 12.68 -18.55
C PHE A 220 -1.50 14.18 -18.58
N VAL A 221 -2.13 14.91 -17.63
CA VAL A 221 -1.93 16.34 -17.36
C VAL A 221 -1.50 16.45 -15.91
N THR A 222 -0.21 16.62 -15.69
CA THR A 222 0.41 16.67 -14.35
C THR A 222 0.67 18.11 -13.92
N GLY A 223 0.84 18.35 -12.60
CA GLY A 223 1.02 19.69 -12.03
C GLY A 223 -0.25 20.52 -12.01
N ILE A 224 -1.44 19.90 -12.10
CA ILE A 224 -2.74 20.58 -12.12
C ILE A 224 -3.63 20.02 -11.01
N GLU A 225 -3.95 20.85 -10.04
CA GLU A 225 -4.90 20.52 -8.97
C GLU A 225 -6.32 20.94 -9.37
N VAL A 226 -7.14 19.95 -9.72
CA VAL A 226 -8.54 20.18 -10.05
C VAL A 226 -9.30 20.70 -8.82
N GLY A 227 -10.03 21.77 -9.02
CA GLY A 227 -10.69 22.53 -7.96
C GLY A 227 -9.95 23.84 -7.63
N ASN A 228 -8.62 23.88 -7.80
CA ASN A 228 -7.80 25.07 -7.58
C ASN A 228 -7.31 25.68 -8.91
N ASP A 229 -6.53 24.92 -9.68
CA ASP A 229 -5.94 25.41 -10.94
C ASP A 229 -6.90 25.24 -12.12
N LEU A 230 -7.81 24.27 -12.04
CA LEU A 230 -8.78 23.95 -13.07
C LEU A 230 -10.15 23.67 -12.43
N SER A 231 -11.19 24.35 -12.88
CA SER A 231 -12.54 24.16 -12.36
C SER A 231 -13.06 22.72 -12.56
N ALA A 232 -13.49 22.10 -11.47
CA ALA A 232 -14.09 20.77 -11.50
C ALA A 232 -15.48 20.80 -12.18
N GLU A 233 -16.25 21.88 -12.04
CA GLU A 233 -17.51 22.05 -12.75
C GLU A 233 -17.30 22.16 -14.27
N TRP A 234 -16.24 22.87 -14.69
CA TRP A 234 -15.89 22.96 -16.11
C TRP A 234 -15.54 21.60 -16.65
N LEU A 235 -14.72 20.79 -15.92
CA LEU A 235 -14.40 19.42 -16.32
C LEU A 235 -15.65 18.55 -16.49
N ALA A 236 -16.61 18.67 -15.56
CA ALA A 236 -17.87 17.94 -15.62
C ALA A 236 -18.74 18.32 -16.84
N LYS A 237 -18.67 19.59 -17.28
CA LYS A 237 -19.37 20.07 -18.49
C LYS A 237 -18.67 19.67 -19.80
N GLN A 238 -17.36 19.45 -19.78
CA GLN A 238 -16.57 19.13 -20.99
C GLN A 238 -16.38 17.65 -21.24
N ASN A 239 -16.80 16.79 -20.30
CA ASN A 239 -16.64 15.34 -20.40
C ASN A 239 -17.96 14.62 -20.15
N ASP A 240 -18.12 13.47 -20.79
CA ASP A 240 -19.29 12.62 -20.57
C ASP A 240 -19.28 11.92 -19.21
N ALA A 241 -18.10 11.83 -18.56
CA ALA A 241 -17.97 11.35 -17.19
C ALA A 241 -16.76 11.98 -16.47
N VAL A 242 -16.87 12.12 -15.14
CA VAL A 242 -15.75 12.48 -14.25
C VAL A 242 -15.55 11.37 -13.24
N VAL A 243 -14.30 10.91 -13.10
CA VAL A 243 -13.90 9.95 -12.09
C VAL A 243 -13.00 10.62 -11.06
N VAL A 244 -13.45 10.69 -9.82
CA VAL A 244 -12.70 11.25 -8.69
C VAL A 244 -11.94 10.13 -7.99
N ALA A 245 -10.60 10.19 -8.04
CA ALA A 245 -9.68 9.17 -7.53
C ALA A 245 -8.54 9.79 -6.69
N ILE A 246 -8.87 10.79 -5.88
CA ILE A 246 -7.92 11.66 -5.15
C ILE A 246 -7.32 11.03 -3.89
N GLY A 247 -7.72 9.81 -3.54
CA GLY A 247 -7.30 9.16 -2.29
C GLY A 247 -7.90 9.81 -1.04
N THR A 248 -7.22 9.65 0.10
CA THR A 248 -7.57 10.26 1.39
C THR A 248 -6.51 11.30 1.75
N PRO A 249 -6.65 12.56 1.32
CA PRO A 249 -5.59 13.57 1.47
C PRO A 249 -5.35 14.02 2.90
N ALA A 250 -6.32 13.86 3.82
CA ALA A 250 -6.20 14.29 5.20
C ALA A 250 -5.55 13.22 6.08
N ALA A 251 -4.32 13.47 6.53
CA ALA A 251 -3.68 12.65 7.55
C ALA A 251 -4.29 12.89 8.93
N ARG A 252 -4.31 11.85 9.76
CA ARG A 252 -4.65 11.99 11.18
C ARG A 252 -3.53 12.71 11.92
N ASP A 253 -3.87 13.78 12.61
CA ASP A 253 -2.94 14.58 13.41
C ASP A 253 -3.12 14.32 14.91
N LEU A 254 -2.06 14.55 15.68
CA LEU A 254 -2.03 14.39 17.13
C LEU A 254 -2.03 15.77 17.80
N LYS A 255 -3.22 16.25 18.17
CA LYS A 255 -3.42 17.59 18.74
C LYS A 255 -3.16 17.59 20.26
N ILE A 256 -1.89 17.42 20.65
CA ILE A 256 -1.42 17.48 22.04
C ILE A 256 -0.44 18.67 22.20
N PRO A 257 -0.18 19.16 23.44
CA PRO A 257 0.77 20.26 23.68
C PRO A 257 2.13 20.03 23.03
N GLY A 258 2.67 21.06 22.40
CA GLY A 258 3.97 21.03 21.72
C GLY A 258 3.91 20.52 20.28
N ARG A 259 2.70 20.32 19.69
CA ARG A 259 2.55 19.89 18.28
C ARG A 259 3.22 20.84 17.28
N GLU A 260 3.31 22.11 17.65
CA GLU A 260 3.92 23.20 16.88
C GLU A 260 5.44 23.22 16.91
N LEU A 261 6.09 22.40 17.73
CA LEU A 261 7.56 22.33 17.83
C LEU A 261 8.17 21.88 16.50
N ALA A 262 9.26 22.53 16.13
CA ALA A 262 10.04 22.10 14.98
C ALA A 262 10.59 20.69 15.23
N GLY A 263 10.54 19.83 14.20
CA GLY A 263 10.89 18.41 14.27
C GLY A 263 9.71 17.46 14.50
N VAL A 264 8.47 17.97 14.65
CA VAL A 264 7.26 17.15 14.68
C VAL A 264 6.56 17.21 13.30
N HIS A 265 6.59 16.11 12.57
CA HIS A 265 6.16 16.03 11.17
C HIS A 265 5.08 14.97 10.95
N LEU A 266 4.28 15.12 9.91
CA LEU A 266 3.49 14.02 9.38
C LEU A 266 4.40 13.03 8.63
N ALA A 267 4.11 11.75 8.72
CA ALA A 267 4.91 10.68 8.10
C ALA A 267 5.15 10.89 6.59
N LEU A 268 4.14 11.35 5.85
CA LEU A 268 4.27 11.59 4.42
C LEU A 268 5.25 12.70 4.07
N GLU A 269 5.51 13.67 4.95
CA GLU A 269 6.51 14.71 4.70
C GLU A 269 7.92 14.11 4.55
N LEU A 270 8.28 13.14 5.41
CA LEU A 270 9.53 12.39 5.28
C LEU A 270 9.55 11.55 4.00
N LEU A 271 8.51 10.74 3.80
CA LEU A 271 8.47 9.75 2.72
C LEU A 271 8.42 10.42 1.34
N GLU A 272 7.56 11.43 1.17
CA GLU A 272 7.47 12.20 -0.08
C GLU A 272 8.76 12.95 -0.36
N GLY A 273 9.30 13.64 0.65
CA GLY A 273 10.55 14.38 0.50
C GLY A 273 11.72 13.48 0.08
N GLN A 274 11.84 12.31 0.71
CA GLN A 274 12.89 11.35 0.35
C GLN A 274 12.70 10.76 -1.05
N ASN A 275 11.48 10.39 -1.41
CA ASN A 275 11.19 9.84 -2.75
C ASN A 275 11.46 10.88 -3.85
N ARG A 276 11.05 12.13 -3.67
CA ARG A 276 11.29 13.22 -4.62
C ARG A 276 12.80 13.49 -4.80
N PHE A 277 13.57 13.42 -3.72
CA PHE A 277 15.03 13.52 -3.80
C PHE A 277 15.62 12.37 -4.62
N LEU A 278 15.23 11.13 -4.35
CA LEU A 278 15.75 9.96 -5.06
C LEU A 278 15.37 9.91 -6.53
N THR A 279 14.26 10.56 -6.91
CA THR A 279 13.81 10.66 -8.31
C THR A 279 14.29 11.94 -9.02
N GLY A 280 15.10 12.77 -8.36
CA GLY A 280 15.64 13.99 -8.95
C GLY A 280 14.63 15.12 -9.10
N GLU A 281 13.49 15.07 -8.41
CA GLU A 281 12.51 16.16 -8.41
C GLU A 281 12.94 17.34 -7.52
N ILE A 282 13.82 17.09 -6.55
CA ILE A 282 14.43 18.10 -5.66
C ILE A 282 15.90 17.74 -5.38
N ASP A 283 16.72 18.75 -5.08
CA ASP A 283 18.17 18.61 -4.92
C ASP A 283 18.60 18.00 -3.59
N ALA A 284 17.75 18.08 -2.54
CA ALA A 284 18.03 17.53 -1.22
C ALA A 284 16.72 17.13 -0.52
N PRO A 285 16.74 16.11 0.37
CA PRO A 285 15.57 15.75 1.15
C PRO A 285 15.27 16.87 2.17
N PRO A 286 14.00 17.34 2.28
CA PRO A 286 13.62 18.43 3.18
C PRO A 286 13.84 18.09 4.66
N ILE A 287 13.76 16.81 4.99
CA ILE A 287 13.96 16.30 6.35
C ILE A 287 15.14 15.32 6.34
N SER A 288 16.13 15.57 7.22
CA SER A 288 17.28 14.70 7.42
C SER A 288 17.27 14.09 8.81
N THR A 289 17.37 12.76 8.89
CA THR A 289 17.45 12.01 10.14
C THR A 289 18.89 11.65 10.53
N VAL A 290 19.90 12.07 9.77
CA VAL A 290 21.31 11.77 10.00
C VAL A 290 21.72 12.11 11.44
N GLY A 291 22.20 11.12 12.20
CA GLY A 291 22.68 11.26 13.57
C GLY A 291 21.61 11.60 14.61
N LYS A 292 20.32 11.59 14.27
CA LYS A 292 19.21 11.97 15.14
C LYS A 292 18.55 10.78 15.80
N HIS A 293 17.96 11.02 16.98
CA HIS A 293 17.00 10.09 17.60
C HIS A 293 15.63 10.31 16.98
N VAL A 294 15.10 9.29 16.36
CA VAL A 294 13.83 9.34 15.62
C VAL A 294 12.75 8.55 16.37
N LEU A 295 11.60 9.17 16.58
CA LEU A 295 10.40 8.52 17.11
C LEU A 295 9.32 8.48 16.04
N VAL A 296 8.73 7.29 15.80
CA VAL A 296 7.60 7.09 14.90
C VAL A 296 6.38 6.73 15.75
N ILE A 297 5.32 7.51 15.65
CA ILE A 297 4.04 7.27 16.35
C ILE A 297 3.05 6.63 15.38
N GLY A 298 2.72 5.36 15.62
CA GLY A 298 1.82 4.52 14.83
C GLY A 298 2.49 3.25 14.30
N GLY A 299 1.85 2.10 14.49
CA GLY A 299 2.38 0.75 14.23
C GLY A 299 2.11 0.19 12.82
N GLY A 300 1.47 0.96 11.92
CA GLY A 300 1.08 0.50 10.59
C GLY A 300 2.20 0.52 9.55
N ASP A 301 1.85 0.20 8.28
CA ASP A 301 2.81 0.13 7.17
C ASP A 301 3.51 1.46 6.90
N THR A 302 2.79 2.60 7.02
CA THR A 302 3.39 3.94 6.88
C THR A 302 4.45 4.19 7.95
N GLY A 303 4.21 3.75 9.20
CA GLY A 303 5.20 3.84 10.28
C GLY A 303 6.44 2.99 9.98
N SER A 304 6.23 1.76 9.51
CA SER A 304 7.32 0.88 9.05
C SER A 304 8.15 1.52 7.91
N ASP A 305 7.51 2.24 7.00
CA ASP A 305 8.18 2.93 5.91
C ASP A 305 9.03 4.10 6.41
N CYS A 306 8.54 4.85 7.41
CA CYS A 306 9.33 5.87 8.09
C CYS A 306 10.54 5.27 8.82
N VAL A 307 10.38 4.13 9.50
CA VAL A 307 11.48 3.40 10.14
C VAL A 307 12.59 3.08 9.14
N GLY A 308 12.25 2.40 8.05
CA GLY A 308 13.23 2.01 7.02
C GLY A 308 13.89 3.20 6.33
N THR A 309 13.14 4.29 6.12
CA THR A 309 13.65 5.53 5.55
C THR A 309 14.63 6.21 6.50
N ALA A 310 14.27 6.32 7.79
CA ALA A 310 15.14 6.94 8.80
C ALA A 310 16.45 6.19 9.00
N ILE A 311 16.41 4.84 9.02
CA ILE A 311 17.60 4.00 9.12
C ILE A 311 18.55 4.26 7.93
N ARG A 312 18.00 4.27 6.68
CA ARG A 312 18.80 4.52 5.46
C ARG A 312 19.39 5.92 5.39
N GLN A 313 18.70 6.90 5.93
CA GLN A 313 19.26 8.24 6.08
C GLN A 313 20.36 8.33 7.16
N GLY A 314 20.60 7.31 7.99
CA GLY A 314 21.62 7.30 9.03
C GLY A 314 21.14 7.84 10.39
N ALA A 315 19.91 7.59 10.78
CA ALA A 315 19.41 7.89 12.12
C ALA A 315 20.28 7.18 13.19
N LYS A 316 20.51 7.86 14.32
CA LYS A 316 21.25 7.31 15.44
C LYS A 316 20.48 6.22 16.17
N SER A 317 19.18 6.39 16.29
CA SER A 317 18.25 5.40 16.79
C SER A 317 16.86 5.64 16.19
N VAL A 318 16.08 4.56 16.03
CA VAL A 318 14.68 4.65 15.62
C VAL A 318 13.85 3.85 16.62
N THR A 319 12.88 4.52 17.26
CA THR A 319 11.88 3.90 18.12
C THR A 319 10.51 4.07 17.48
N GLN A 320 9.69 3.02 17.43
CA GLN A 320 8.31 3.07 17.00
C GLN A 320 7.39 2.74 18.17
N ILE A 321 6.38 3.59 18.39
CA ILE A 321 5.39 3.38 19.45
C ILE A 321 3.99 3.23 18.88
N GLU A 322 3.18 2.41 19.54
CA GLU A 322 1.79 2.17 19.21
C GLU A 322 0.94 2.26 20.48
N ILE A 323 -0.23 2.90 20.37
CA ILE A 323 -1.19 3.02 21.49
C ILE A 323 -1.93 1.70 21.75
N MET A 324 -2.09 0.88 20.71
CA MET A 324 -2.73 -0.42 20.81
C MET A 324 -1.81 -1.45 21.46
N PRO A 325 -2.36 -2.52 22.04
CA PRO A 325 -1.58 -3.65 22.56
C PRO A 325 -0.73 -4.31 21.46
N LYS A 326 0.35 -4.96 21.88
CA LYS A 326 1.13 -5.82 20.98
C LYS A 326 0.22 -6.89 20.40
N PRO A 327 0.11 -7.00 19.06
CA PRO A 327 -0.63 -8.12 18.46
C PRO A 327 -0.01 -9.47 18.87
N PRO A 328 -0.81 -10.55 18.93
CA PRO A 328 -0.29 -11.88 19.20
C PRO A 328 0.72 -12.33 18.12
N ASP A 329 1.64 -13.20 18.49
CA ASP A 329 2.66 -13.69 17.56
C ASP A 329 2.06 -14.63 16.49
N GLU A 330 0.93 -15.29 16.81
CA GLU A 330 0.16 -16.15 15.91
C GLU A 330 -1.21 -15.53 15.57
N ARG A 331 -1.93 -16.15 14.62
CA ARG A 331 -3.28 -15.71 14.21
C ARG A 331 -4.23 -15.70 15.40
N ASP A 332 -4.81 -14.56 15.69
CA ASP A 332 -5.83 -14.40 16.72
C ASP A 332 -7.15 -15.07 16.35
N ALA A 333 -7.84 -15.65 17.35
CA ALA A 333 -9.11 -16.33 17.17
C ALA A 333 -10.24 -15.43 16.66
N SER A 334 -10.15 -14.10 16.84
CA SER A 334 -11.11 -13.13 16.30
C SER A 334 -11.06 -13.01 14.78
N THR A 335 -9.98 -13.49 14.14
CA THR A 335 -9.79 -13.49 12.69
C THR A 335 -9.51 -14.89 12.16
N PRO A 336 -10.47 -15.85 12.30
CA PRO A 336 -10.29 -17.22 11.81
C PRO A 336 -10.05 -17.22 10.28
N TRP A 337 -9.35 -18.25 9.80
CA TRP A 337 -9.24 -18.46 8.36
C TRP A 337 -10.65 -18.52 7.71
N PRO A 338 -10.86 -17.92 6.53
CA PRO A 338 -9.90 -17.32 5.60
C PRO A 338 -9.68 -15.81 5.79
N LEU A 339 -10.13 -15.21 6.90
CA LEU A 339 -9.97 -13.78 7.15
C LEU A 339 -8.49 -13.37 7.17
N TRP A 340 -8.23 -12.09 6.92
CA TRP A 340 -6.90 -11.53 7.09
C TRP A 340 -6.48 -11.62 8.56
N PRO A 341 -5.35 -12.27 8.89
CA PRO A 341 -5.02 -12.57 10.28
C PRO A 341 -4.63 -11.33 11.09
N TYR A 342 -5.24 -11.15 12.25
CA TYR A 342 -4.73 -10.27 13.29
C TYR A 342 -3.58 -10.98 14.01
N MET A 343 -2.36 -10.52 13.79
CA MET A 343 -1.12 -11.05 14.34
C MET A 343 0.02 -10.05 14.19
N LEU A 344 1.08 -10.21 14.98
CA LEU A 344 2.27 -9.37 14.90
C LEU A 344 2.95 -9.54 13.53
N ARG A 345 3.14 -8.42 12.86
CA ARG A 345 3.87 -8.37 11.59
C ARG A 345 5.18 -7.63 11.79
N THR A 346 6.26 -8.27 11.38
CA THR A 346 7.60 -7.67 11.39
C THR A 346 8.06 -7.49 9.96
N SER A 347 8.08 -6.23 9.50
CA SER A 347 8.51 -5.88 8.14
C SER A 347 10.04 -5.97 7.98
N SER A 348 10.50 -5.88 6.73
CA SER A 348 11.93 -5.76 6.43
C SER A 348 12.59 -4.57 7.16
N SER A 349 11.89 -3.42 7.21
CA SER A 349 12.37 -2.22 7.90
C SER A 349 12.57 -2.43 9.41
N HIS A 350 11.64 -3.12 10.07
CA HIS A 350 11.77 -3.44 11.50
C HIS A 350 13.00 -4.33 11.79
N LYS A 351 13.31 -5.26 10.87
CA LYS A 351 14.49 -6.15 11.00
C LYS A 351 15.82 -5.41 10.79
N GLU A 352 15.79 -4.20 10.27
CA GLU A 352 16.97 -3.37 9.99
C GLU A 352 17.48 -2.59 11.21
N GLY A 353 16.72 -2.53 12.31
CA GLY A 353 17.16 -1.93 13.56
C GLY A 353 16.17 -0.91 14.11
N CYS A 354 15.05 -1.36 14.67
CA CYS A 354 14.04 -0.51 15.28
C CYS A 354 13.60 -1.10 16.63
N GLU A 355 13.56 -0.28 17.66
CA GLU A 355 12.87 -0.59 18.89
C GLU A 355 11.37 -0.40 18.69
N ARG A 356 10.53 -1.37 19.06
CA ARG A 356 9.06 -1.30 18.97
C ARG A 356 8.45 -1.42 20.35
N ARG A 357 7.52 -0.50 20.65
CA ARG A 357 6.83 -0.45 21.95
C ARG A 357 5.33 -0.26 21.73
N TRP A 358 4.53 -0.89 22.58
CA TRP A 358 3.07 -0.90 22.50
C TRP A 358 2.45 -0.40 23.80
N ASN A 359 1.14 -0.17 23.79
CA ASN A 359 0.37 0.35 24.93
C ASN A 359 0.86 1.73 25.38
N LEU A 360 1.35 2.57 24.49
CA LEU A 360 1.90 3.88 24.83
C LEU A 360 1.03 5.02 24.27
N ASN A 361 0.40 5.76 25.19
CA ASN A 361 -0.32 7.01 24.87
C ASN A 361 0.64 8.20 24.93
N SER A 362 0.63 9.03 23.92
CA SER A 362 1.45 10.25 23.86
C SER A 362 0.70 11.42 24.52
N LEU A 363 1.32 12.10 25.48
CA LEU A 363 0.70 13.15 26.28
C LEU A 363 1.07 14.57 25.82
N ARG A 364 2.35 14.78 25.48
CA ARG A 364 2.86 16.05 24.95
C ARG A 364 4.20 15.86 24.26
N PHE A 365 4.52 16.76 23.35
CA PHE A 365 5.88 16.91 22.82
C PHE A 365 6.68 17.80 23.76
N VAL A 366 7.91 17.37 24.10
CA VAL A 366 8.76 18.06 25.06
C VAL A 366 9.71 18.98 24.32
N GLU A 367 9.72 20.25 24.72
CA GLU A 367 10.61 21.26 24.18
C GLU A 367 12.06 21.05 24.64
N ASN A 368 13.02 21.34 23.77
CA ASN A 368 14.43 21.37 24.14
C ASN A 368 14.73 22.63 24.97
N SER A 369 14.80 22.45 26.29
CA SER A 369 15.06 23.52 27.24
C SER A 369 16.56 23.92 27.34
N ALA A 370 17.46 23.23 26.65
CA ALA A 370 18.91 23.36 26.84
C ALA A 370 19.54 24.56 26.10
N ARG A 371 18.77 25.45 25.48
CA ARG A 371 19.29 26.67 24.83
C ARG A 371 18.50 27.90 25.22
N SER A 372 19.17 28.83 25.85
CA SER A 372 18.94 30.26 25.76
C SER A 372 19.22 30.71 24.32
N ALA A 373 18.36 30.23 23.37
CA ALA A 373 18.44 30.70 22.00
C ALA A 373 17.96 32.14 21.93
N PRO A 374 18.54 32.99 21.08
CA PRO A 374 17.97 34.32 20.82
C PRO A 374 16.51 34.15 20.37
N LEU A 375 15.65 35.10 20.75
CA LEU A 375 14.18 35.16 20.58
C LEU A 375 13.63 34.90 19.15
N ARG A 376 14.43 34.41 18.20
CA ARG A 376 14.09 34.18 16.80
C ARG A 376 14.30 32.72 16.31
N GLU A 377 14.82 31.82 17.12
CA GLU A 377 14.94 30.40 16.70
C GLU A 377 13.67 29.63 17.09
N ALA A 378 13.14 28.86 16.16
CA ALA A 378 12.00 27.99 16.43
C ALA A 378 12.33 26.98 17.52
N LYS A 379 11.43 26.83 18.50
CA LYS A 379 11.54 25.82 19.53
C LYS A 379 11.50 24.41 18.92
N THR A 380 12.43 23.54 19.32
CA THR A 380 12.58 22.20 18.75
C THR A 380 12.11 21.13 19.73
N VAL A 381 11.63 20.01 19.20
CA VAL A 381 11.31 18.83 20.01
C VAL A 381 12.60 18.16 20.52
N SER A 382 12.55 17.66 21.75
CA SER A 382 13.63 16.85 22.38
C SER A 382 13.14 15.49 22.86
N GLY A 383 11.85 15.25 22.84
CA GLY A 383 11.22 13.99 23.24
C GLY A 383 9.70 14.06 23.24
N VAL A 384 9.10 12.94 23.57
CA VAL A 384 7.66 12.80 23.75
C VAL A 384 7.40 12.20 25.13
N GLU A 385 6.59 12.87 25.95
CA GLU A 385 6.10 12.28 27.20
C GLU A 385 4.99 11.31 26.86
N VAL A 386 5.15 10.08 27.33
CA VAL A 386 4.21 8.99 27.13
C VAL A 386 3.80 8.39 28.47
N GLU A 387 2.67 7.67 28.47
CA GLU A 387 2.24 6.84 29.59
C GLU A 387 1.78 5.48 29.07
N THR A 388 1.92 4.44 29.87
CA THR A 388 1.36 3.11 29.56
C THR A 388 -0.17 3.14 29.72
N VAL A 389 -0.86 2.44 28.82
CA VAL A 389 -2.32 2.32 28.86
C VAL A 389 -2.76 0.88 28.82
N GLU A 390 -3.91 0.60 29.45
CA GLU A 390 -4.63 -0.66 29.38
C GLU A 390 -5.96 -0.46 28.66
N TRP A 391 -6.26 -1.33 27.69
CA TRP A 391 -7.43 -1.25 26.84
C TRP A 391 -8.56 -2.16 27.34
N GLU A 392 -9.78 -1.64 27.33
CA GLU A 392 -10.99 -2.43 27.40
C GLU A 392 -11.49 -2.74 26.00
N PHE A 393 -11.87 -3.99 25.77
CA PHE A 393 -12.40 -4.48 24.50
C PHE A 393 -13.84 -4.96 24.67
N SER A 394 -14.63 -4.85 23.59
CA SER A 394 -15.94 -5.50 23.52
C SER A 394 -15.77 -7.03 23.43
N PRO A 395 -16.85 -7.81 23.64
CA PRO A 395 -16.83 -9.26 23.44
C PRO A 395 -16.38 -9.68 22.03
N GLU A 396 -16.58 -8.81 21.03
CA GLU A 396 -16.16 -9.01 19.63
C GLU A 396 -14.73 -8.51 19.35
N GLY A 397 -13.95 -8.15 20.41
CA GLY A 397 -12.57 -7.69 20.28
C GLY A 397 -12.41 -6.25 19.75
N ARG A 398 -13.46 -5.42 19.75
CA ARG A 398 -13.35 -4.00 19.35
C ARG A 398 -12.85 -3.15 20.49
N PRO A 399 -11.86 -2.27 20.27
CA PRO A 399 -11.39 -1.36 21.32
C PRO A 399 -12.51 -0.39 21.71
N LEU A 400 -12.78 -0.27 23.02
CA LEU A 400 -13.81 0.62 23.58
C LEU A 400 -13.18 1.88 24.16
N LYS A 401 -12.34 1.73 25.17
CA LYS A 401 -11.62 2.79 25.86
C LYS A 401 -10.32 2.28 26.43
N PHE A 402 -9.47 3.18 26.84
CA PHE A 402 -8.26 2.83 27.58
C PHE A 402 -8.18 3.63 28.88
N HIS A 403 -7.38 3.14 29.81
CA HIS A 403 -7.05 3.77 31.09
C HIS A 403 -5.54 3.91 31.21
N ALA A 404 -5.11 5.06 31.73
CA ALA A 404 -3.70 5.27 32.04
C ALA A 404 -3.28 4.39 33.24
N VAL A 405 -2.15 3.73 33.13
CA VAL A 405 -1.53 3.01 34.25
C VAL A 405 -0.79 4.01 35.14
N PRO A 406 -1.10 4.09 36.44
CA PRO A 406 -0.48 5.06 37.34
C PRO A 406 1.06 4.90 37.39
N ASN A 407 1.77 6.04 37.50
CA ASN A 407 3.23 6.10 37.68
C ASN A 407 4.06 5.49 36.54
N THR A 408 3.53 5.49 35.30
CA THR A 408 4.21 4.94 34.12
C THR A 408 4.68 6.04 33.16
N LYS A 409 4.54 7.31 33.52
CA LYS A 409 4.98 8.43 32.69
C LYS A 409 6.50 8.42 32.51
N GLU A 410 6.91 8.51 31.25
CA GLU A 410 8.31 8.62 30.86
C GLU A 410 8.47 9.54 29.66
N ILE A 411 9.69 10.01 29.40
CA ILE A 411 10.02 10.79 28.20
C ILE A 411 10.87 9.92 27.29
N ILE A 412 10.35 9.64 26.10
CA ILE A 412 11.13 9.01 25.01
C ILE A 412 11.87 10.12 24.30
N LYS A 413 13.20 10.05 24.29
CA LYS A 413 14.07 11.03 23.62
C LYS A 413 13.86 10.97 22.11
N ALA A 414 13.65 12.14 21.48
CA ALA A 414 13.50 12.26 20.05
C ALA A 414 13.89 13.64 19.56
N ASP A 415 14.78 13.70 18.58
CA ASP A 415 15.13 14.94 17.85
C ASP A 415 14.18 15.17 16.66
N LEU A 416 13.52 14.11 16.22
CA LEU A 416 12.47 14.12 15.19
C LEU A 416 11.35 13.14 15.56
N VAL A 417 10.11 13.56 15.31
CA VAL A 417 8.91 12.74 15.52
C VAL A 417 8.09 12.68 14.23
N PHE A 418 7.71 11.48 13.81
CA PHE A 418 6.87 11.24 12.64
C PHE A 418 5.52 10.65 13.04
N LEU A 419 4.44 11.36 12.70
CA LEU A 419 3.07 10.93 12.97
C LEU A 419 2.57 10.04 11.82
N ALA A 420 2.48 8.73 12.07
CA ALA A 420 2.09 7.69 11.12
C ALA A 420 0.78 7.02 11.53
N MET A 421 -0.22 7.79 11.92
CA MET A 421 -1.47 7.32 12.55
C MET A 421 -2.61 7.09 11.54
N GLY A 422 -2.30 7.02 10.24
CA GLY A 422 -3.28 6.82 9.17
C GLY A 422 -3.97 8.11 8.72
N PHE A 423 -5.10 7.94 8.01
CA PHE A 423 -5.81 9.03 7.34
C PHE A 423 -7.26 9.12 7.84
N THR A 424 -7.85 10.31 7.72
CA THR A 424 -9.22 10.57 8.16
C THR A 424 -10.23 10.60 7.02
N GLY A 425 -9.80 10.83 5.78
CA GLY A 425 -10.68 10.88 4.60
C GLY A 425 -10.45 12.10 3.72
N VAL A 426 -11.53 12.63 3.14
CA VAL A 426 -11.51 13.80 2.27
C VAL A 426 -12.09 15.00 3.04
N PRO A 427 -11.39 16.15 3.14
CA PRO A 427 -11.94 17.38 3.75
C PRO A 427 -13.19 17.87 3.00
N ALA A 428 -14.21 18.26 3.75
CA ALA A 428 -15.47 18.72 3.16
C ALA A 428 -15.35 20.08 2.44
N ASP A 429 -14.42 20.90 2.88
CA ASP A 429 -14.09 22.22 2.33
C ASP A 429 -13.14 22.16 1.14
N MET A 430 -12.76 20.95 0.69
CA MET A 430 -11.91 20.79 -0.48
C MET A 430 -12.61 21.35 -1.73
N PRO A 431 -12.00 22.29 -2.50
CA PRO A 431 -12.63 22.98 -3.62
C PRO A 431 -13.25 22.05 -4.66
N LEU A 432 -12.59 20.95 -4.99
CA LEU A 432 -13.14 19.91 -5.89
C LEU A 432 -14.49 19.36 -5.39
N VAL A 433 -14.59 19.07 -4.08
CA VAL A 433 -15.81 18.51 -3.46
C VAL A 433 -16.94 19.51 -3.53
N ALA A 434 -16.65 20.77 -3.16
CA ALA A 434 -17.62 21.86 -3.18
C ALA A 434 -18.10 22.16 -4.61
N GLN A 435 -17.19 22.28 -5.59
CA GLN A 435 -17.52 22.57 -6.98
C GLN A 435 -18.35 21.46 -7.64
N LEU A 436 -18.06 20.19 -7.34
CA LEU A 436 -18.87 19.08 -7.83
C LEU A 436 -20.13 18.81 -7.00
N GLY A 437 -20.29 19.48 -5.84
CA GLY A 437 -21.42 19.26 -4.93
C GLY A 437 -21.52 17.80 -4.46
N LEU A 438 -20.38 17.15 -4.19
CA LEU A 438 -20.34 15.75 -3.80
C LEU A 438 -20.77 15.57 -2.35
N ALA A 439 -21.68 14.63 -2.11
CA ALA A 439 -22.04 14.21 -0.77
C ALA A 439 -20.94 13.34 -0.13
N GLN A 440 -20.91 13.37 1.21
CA GLN A 440 -19.97 12.57 2.00
C GLN A 440 -20.69 11.69 3.00
N THR A 441 -20.08 10.53 3.32
CA THR A 441 -20.50 9.70 4.45
C THR A 441 -20.03 10.30 5.78
N PRO A 442 -20.54 9.82 6.94
CA PRO A 442 -20.01 10.21 8.25
C PRO A 442 -18.51 9.92 8.45
N ARG A 443 -17.92 9.06 7.61
CA ARG A 443 -16.47 8.75 7.60
C ARG A 443 -15.70 9.65 6.64
N THR A 444 -16.28 10.73 6.15
CA THR A 444 -15.69 11.68 5.19
C THR A 444 -15.22 11.04 3.88
N THR A 445 -15.86 9.94 3.46
CA THR A 445 -15.68 9.37 2.12
C THR A 445 -16.69 9.95 1.15
N LEU A 446 -16.31 10.08 -0.12
CA LEU A 446 -17.15 10.66 -1.17
C LEU A 446 -18.18 9.65 -1.69
N ILE A 447 -19.37 10.14 -2.00
CA ILE A 447 -20.45 9.37 -2.62
C ILE A 447 -20.52 9.73 -4.10
N SER A 448 -20.52 8.72 -4.98
CA SER A 448 -20.72 8.91 -6.42
C SER A 448 -22.10 9.49 -6.74
N ASP A 449 -22.16 10.34 -7.77
CA ASP A 449 -23.44 10.84 -8.32
C ASP A 449 -23.60 10.34 -9.77
N ALA A 450 -24.11 9.14 -9.89
CA ALA A 450 -24.32 8.49 -11.19
C ALA A 450 -25.29 9.25 -12.09
N SER A 451 -26.24 10.06 -11.54
CA SER A 451 -27.19 10.86 -12.32
C SER A 451 -26.49 11.97 -13.11
N ARG A 452 -25.33 12.43 -12.63
CA ARG A 452 -24.46 13.41 -13.31
C ARG A 452 -23.21 12.79 -13.93
N ASN A 453 -23.11 11.45 -13.97
CA ASN A 453 -21.92 10.72 -14.43
C ASN A 453 -20.64 11.09 -13.64
N ILE A 454 -20.74 11.31 -12.33
CA ILE A 454 -19.61 11.57 -11.44
C ILE A 454 -19.41 10.35 -10.55
N TYR A 455 -18.25 9.72 -10.67
CA TYR A 455 -17.91 8.48 -9.98
C TYR A 455 -16.74 8.70 -9.04
N CYS A 456 -16.83 8.19 -7.81
CA CYS A 456 -15.75 8.23 -6.83
C CYS A 456 -15.19 6.82 -6.66
N VAL A 457 -13.86 6.67 -6.76
CA VAL A 457 -13.18 5.36 -6.70
C VAL A 457 -11.95 5.40 -5.79
N GLY A 458 -11.55 4.23 -5.27
CA GLY A 458 -10.41 4.08 -4.38
C GLY A 458 -10.68 4.67 -3.00
N ASP A 459 -9.61 5.10 -2.33
CA ASP A 459 -9.66 5.49 -0.93
C ASP A 459 -10.56 6.72 -0.67
N CYS A 460 -10.76 7.60 -1.63
CA CYS A 460 -11.70 8.71 -1.45
C CYS A 460 -13.17 8.24 -1.33
N ALA A 461 -13.50 7.07 -1.87
CA ALA A 461 -14.84 6.47 -1.81
C ALA A 461 -15.00 5.45 -0.67
N SER A 462 -13.94 4.71 -0.34
CA SER A 462 -14.01 3.59 0.61
C SER A 462 -13.26 3.82 1.93
N GLY A 463 -12.47 4.90 2.05
CA GLY A 463 -11.48 5.10 3.10
C GLY A 463 -10.13 4.47 2.74
N ALA A 464 -9.08 4.88 3.45
CA ALA A 464 -7.72 4.38 3.24
C ALA A 464 -7.66 2.85 3.29
N SER A 465 -7.08 2.24 2.25
CA SER A 465 -7.11 0.80 2.06
C SER A 465 -5.84 0.27 1.35
N LEU A 466 -5.87 -1.00 0.97
CA LEU A 466 -4.77 -1.65 0.26
C LEU A 466 -4.74 -1.26 -1.22
N VAL A 467 -3.54 -1.22 -1.82
CA VAL A 467 -3.35 -0.95 -3.25
C VAL A 467 -4.24 -1.81 -4.14
N VAL A 468 -4.34 -3.10 -3.84
CA VAL A 468 -5.16 -4.03 -4.62
C VAL A 468 -6.66 -3.72 -4.56
N ARG A 469 -7.16 -3.19 -3.43
CA ARG A 469 -8.55 -2.72 -3.30
C ARG A 469 -8.78 -1.42 -4.05
N ALA A 470 -7.81 -0.51 -4.01
CA ALA A 470 -7.86 0.72 -4.79
C ALA A 470 -7.92 0.42 -6.30
N LEU A 471 -7.10 -0.52 -6.79
CA LEU A 471 -7.14 -0.98 -8.18
C LEU A 471 -8.49 -1.62 -8.54
N ALA A 472 -9.01 -2.52 -7.68
CA ALA A 472 -10.31 -3.15 -7.89
C ALA A 472 -11.45 -2.13 -7.95
N SER A 473 -11.42 -1.11 -7.07
CA SER A 473 -12.39 -0.01 -7.08
C SER A 473 -12.33 0.80 -8.39
N GLY A 474 -11.13 1.11 -8.89
CA GLY A 474 -10.97 1.78 -10.18
C GLY A 474 -11.47 0.94 -11.35
N LYS A 475 -11.24 -0.39 -11.32
CA LYS A 475 -11.71 -1.33 -12.34
C LYS A 475 -13.24 -1.40 -12.42
N SER A 476 -13.93 -1.22 -11.29
CA SER A 476 -15.39 -1.24 -11.18
C SER A 476 -16.05 0.14 -11.28
N VAL A 477 -15.42 1.10 -11.98
CA VAL A 477 -15.83 2.52 -12.03
C VAL A 477 -17.29 2.76 -12.43
N PHE A 478 -17.92 1.91 -13.22
CA PHE A 478 -19.34 2.04 -13.59
C PHE A 478 -20.27 1.05 -12.87
N GLY A 479 -19.82 0.41 -11.80
CA GLY A 479 -20.56 -0.63 -11.10
C GLY A 479 -20.74 -1.87 -12.00
N GLN A 480 -20.06 -2.94 -11.70
CA GLN A 480 -20.38 -4.27 -12.26
C GLN A 480 -21.10 -5.07 -11.23
#